data_f9e59743f06a97a5a0c7c3b9a8974eb6
#
_entry.id   f9e59743f06a97a5a0c7c3b9a8974eb6
#
_cell.length_a   1.000
_cell.length_b   1.000
_cell.length_c   1.000
_cell.angle_alpha   90.00
_cell.angle_beta   90.00
_cell.angle_gamma   90.00
#
_symmetry.space_group_name_H-M   'P 1'
#
loop_
_entity.id
_entity.type
_entity.pdbx_description
1 polymer ?
#
loop_
_entity_poly.entity_id
_entity_poly.type
_entity_poly.pdbx_seq_one_letter_code
_entity_poly.pdbx_strand_id
1 'polypeptide(L)'
;MTGATPTPRRVFVLGGTGTIGRTTVRALVQRGHEVVCFVRPRTAGAEARQQSVQLLSGATVRFGDVTNPASLARDGFQGERFDVLVSCLASRTGVPKDAWAIDHQAHMHALAAAKAAGVSHMVLLSAICVQKPRRAFQHAKLAFEAALIASGLTYSIVRPTAFFKSLSGQIARVKKGKPFVVFGDGMMTACKPISDADLGAYLAECLEDACRRDKVLPVGGPGQAVTPKQQGEHLFPLLGQTPRFKHVPVALLDAIVWILAALGRVIPPLAAKAELARIGRYYATESMLVLDPATGRYDANATPSSGTETLFDFYARVLKGESSVERGDHAVY
;
A
#
# COMPACT_ATOMS: atom_id res chain seq x y z
N MET A 1 9.13 -22.13 -24.72
CA MET A 1 10.15 -21.48 -23.88
C MET A 1 10.16 -22.23 -22.54
N THR A 2 11.18 -23.07 -22.34
CA THR A 2 11.36 -23.84 -21.11
C THR A 2 11.70 -22.87 -20.00
N GLY A 3 10.71 -22.57 -19.15
CA GLY A 3 10.91 -21.71 -17.98
C GLY A 3 11.88 -22.40 -17.01
N ALA A 4 13.08 -21.87 -16.90
CA ALA A 4 13.97 -22.25 -15.82
C ALA A 4 13.26 -22.00 -14.48
N THR A 5 13.15 -23.02 -13.65
CA THR A 5 12.61 -22.87 -12.30
C THR A 5 13.46 -21.81 -11.57
N PRO A 6 12.86 -20.75 -11.00
CA PRO A 6 13.63 -19.70 -10.34
C PRO A 6 14.46 -20.31 -9.22
N THR A 7 15.72 -19.87 -9.09
CA THR A 7 16.58 -20.31 -8.01
C THR A 7 15.98 -19.87 -6.67
N PRO A 8 15.72 -20.80 -5.74
CA PRO A 8 15.21 -20.45 -4.42
C PRO A 8 16.09 -19.40 -3.74
N ARG A 9 15.48 -18.38 -3.17
CA ARG A 9 16.14 -17.31 -2.42
C ARG A 9 15.64 -17.28 -1.00
N ARG A 10 16.46 -16.82 -0.09
CA ARG A 10 16.08 -16.58 1.29
C ARG A 10 15.65 -15.12 1.45
N VAL A 11 14.37 -14.92 1.74
CA VAL A 11 13.71 -13.62 1.70
C VAL A 11 13.27 -13.19 3.09
N PHE A 12 13.73 -12.01 3.53
CA PHE A 12 13.24 -11.38 4.76
C PHE A 12 12.12 -10.40 4.44
N VAL A 13 10.96 -10.55 5.12
CA VAL A 13 9.77 -9.75 4.81
C VAL A 13 9.34 -8.90 6.00
N LEU A 14 9.18 -7.60 5.76
CA LEU A 14 8.58 -6.63 6.68
C LEU A 14 7.14 -6.28 6.24
N GLY A 15 6.24 -6.11 7.21
CA GLY A 15 4.85 -5.77 6.91
C GLY A 15 4.02 -6.94 6.35
N GLY A 16 4.48 -8.19 6.52
CA GLY A 16 3.83 -9.40 6.01
C GLY A 16 2.39 -9.61 6.46
N THR A 17 1.97 -9.06 7.59
CA THR A 17 0.57 -9.20 8.10
C THR A 17 -0.41 -8.20 7.47
N GLY A 18 0.06 -7.20 6.74
CA GLY A 18 -0.79 -6.28 5.97
C GLY A 18 -1.44 -6.96 4.76
N THR A 19 -2.47 -6.34 4.17
CA THR A 19 -3.19 -6.94 3.03
C THR A 19 -2.27 -7.25 1.84
N ILE A 20 -1.44 -6.30 1.44
CA ILE A 20 -0.46 -6.52 0.36
C ILE A 20 0.65 -7.46 0.82
N GLY A 21 1.15 -7.31 2.07
CA GLY A 21 2.20 -8.17 2.60
C GLY A 21 1.83 -9.66 2.59
N ARG A 22 0.60 -10.01 2.96
CA ARG A 22 0.11 -11.40 2.95
C ARG A 22 0.09 -12.01 1.55
N THR A 23 -0.37 -11.26 0.57
CA THR A 23 -0.39 -11.72 -0.82
C THR A 23 1.01 -11.81 -1.40
N THR A 24 1.91 -10.90 -1.02
CA THR A 24 3.34 -10.96 -1.37
C THR A 24 4.01 -12.20 -0.76
N VAL A 25 3.81 -12.46 0.54
CA VAL A 25 4.35 -13.68 1.20
C VAL A 25 3.84 -14.94 0.51
N ARG A 26 2.54 -15.03 0.23
CA ARG A 26 1.96 -16.16 -0.51
C ARG A 26 2.61 -16.33 -1.89
N ALA A 27 2.78 -15.25 -2.64
CA ALA A 27 3.38 -15.29 -3.96
C ALA A 27 4.85 -15.72 -3.92
N LEU A 28 5.62 -15.30 -2.90
CA LEU A 28 7.01 -15.71 -2.69
C LEU A 28 7.11 -17.20 -2.33
N VAL A 29 6.28 -17.69 -1.40
CA VAL A 29 6.22 -19.09 -1.01
C VAL A 29 5.83 -19.98 -2.19
N GLN A 30 4.83 -19.58 -2.99
CA GLN A 30 4.39 -20.32 -4.18
C GLN A 30 5.49 -20.42 -5.27
N ARG A 31 6.43 -19.45 -5.30
CA ARG A 31 7.61 -19.49 -6.18
C ARG A 31 8.78 -20.29 -5.61
N GLY A 32 8.60 -20.92 -4.45
CA GLY A 32 9.61 -21.78 -3.82
C GLY A 32 10.70 -21.03 -3.05
N HIS A 33 10.50 -19.77 -2.70
CA HIS A 33 11.44 -19.04 -1.86
C HIS A 33 11.28 -19.41 -0.37
N GLU A 34 12.40 -19.40 0.37
CA GLU A 34 12.40 -19.49 1.83
C GLU A 34 12.05 -18.11 2.40
N VAL A 35 10.89 -17.99 3.03
CA VAL A 35 10.35 -16.70 3.48
C VAL A 35 10.38 -16.61 5.00
N VAL A 36 11.02 -15.56 5.52
CA VAL A 36 11.03 -15.22 6.96
C VAL A 36 10.34 -13.87 7.14
N CYS A 37 9.22 -13.86 7.88
CA CYS A 37 8.45 -12.67 8.17
C CYS A 37 8.74 -12.14 9.56
N PHE A 38 9.15 -10.87 9.67
CA PHE A 38 9.33 -10.20 10.95
C PHE A 38 8.09 -9.38 11.31
N VAL A 39 7.42 -9.75 12.40
CA VAL A 39 6.09 -9.29 12.76
C VAL A 39 6.09 -8.69 14.15
N ARG A 40 5.42 -7.55 14.31
CA ARG A 40 5.20 -6.96 15.64
C ARG A 40 4.34 -7.89 16.50
N PRO A 41 4.79 -8.23 17.73
CA PRO A 41 3.93 -8.97 18.63
C PRO A 41 2.65 -8.16 18.89
N ARG A 42 1.49 -8.77 18.66
CA ARG A 42 0.21 -8.18 19.09
C ARG A 42 0.11 -8.33 20.62
N THR A 43 -0.42 -7.32 21.29
CA THR A 43 -0.57 -7.28 22.75
C THR A 43 -1.51 -8.37 23.32
N ALA A 44 -2.21 -9.10 22.48
CA ALA A 44 -3.26 -10.06 22.83
C ALA A 44 -2.77 -11.52 23.04
N GLY A 45 -1.54 -11.76 23.51
CA GLY A 45 -1.12 -13.09 23.96
C GLY A 45 -0.81 -14.13 22.87
N ALA A 46 -0.83 -15.42 23.24
CA ALA A 46 -0.44 -16.55 22.38
C ALA A 46 -1.36 -16.71 21.16
N GLU A 47 -2.67 -16.50 21.32
CA GLU A 47 -3.66 -16.63 20.24
C GLU A 47 -3.38 -15.67 19.07
N ALA A 48 -3.04 -14.41 19.37
CA ALA A 48 -2.74 -13.42 18.32
C ALA A 48 -1.43 -13.73 17.58
N ARG A 49 -0.46 -14.36 18.26
CA ARG A 49 0.75 -14.89 17.61
C ARG A 49 0.38 -16.03 16.67
N GLN A 50 -0.43 -16.99 17.14
CA GLN A 50 -0.89 -18.12 16.34
C GLN A 50 -1.68 -17.68 15.11
N GLN A 51 -2.56 -16.68 15.23
CA GLN A 51 -3.24 -16.07 14.10
C GLN A 51 -2.28 -15.48 13.07
N SER A 52 -1.21 -14.79 13.51
CA SER A 52 -0.18 -14.26 12.62
C SER A 52 0.56 -15.37 11.86
N VAL A 53 0.86 -16.49 12.52
CA VAL A 53 1.47 -17.67 11.90
C VAL A 53 0.53 -18.29 10.87
N GLN A 54 -0.76 -18.45 11.18
CA GLN A 54 -1.76 -18.97 10.25
C GLN A 54 -1.94 -18.09 9.01
N LEU A 55 -1.95 -16.76 9.20
CA LEU A 55 -2.05 -15.78 8.10
C LEU A 55 -0.87 -15.83 7.13
N LEU A 56 0.30 -16.25 7.61
CA LEU A 56 1.56 -16.30 6.87
C LEU A 56 2.00 -17.75 6.60
N SER A 57 1.04 -18.62 6.35
CA SER A 57 1.27 -20.04 6.10
C SER A 57 2.34 -20.26 5.02
N GLY A 58 3.27 -21.16 5.29
CA GLY A 58 4.43 -21.46 4.43
C GLY A 58 5.65 -20.56 4.68
N ALA A 59 5.55 -19.53 5.52
CA ALA A 59 6.66 -18.69 5.94
C ALA A 59 7.03 -18.93 7.41
N THR A 60 8.30 -18.75 7.74
CA THR A 60 8.76 -18.67 9.14
C THR A 60 8.38 -17.31 9.71
N VAL A 61 7.74 -17.27 10.89
CA VAL A 61 7.33 -16.02 11.54
C VAL A 61 8.21 -15.76 12.75
N ARG A 62 8.88 -14.61 12.76
CA ARG A 62 9.67 -14.08 13.89
C ARG A 62 8.98 -12.85 14.46
N PHE A 63 9.04 -12.68 15.78
CA PHE A 63 8.37 -11.60 16.47
C PHE A 63 9.35 -10.61 17.08
N GLY A 64 9.11 -9.31 16.87
CA GLY A 64 9.90 -8.25 17.45
C GLY A 64 9.43 -6.86 17.01
N ASP A 65 10.24 -5.86 17.31
CA ASP A 65 9.94 -4.46 17.00
C ASP A 65 10.84 -3.93 15.90
N VAL A 66 10.27 -3.62 14.74
CA VAL A 66 10.99 -3.07 13.59
C VAL A 66 11.55 -1.66 13.84
N THR A 67 11.01 -0.94 14.82
CA THR A 67 11.52 0.40 15.21
C THR A 67 12.77 0.32 16.10
N ASN A 68 13.07 -0.87 16.64
CA ASN A 68 14.23 -1.11 17.48
C ASN A 68 15.31 -1.88 16.69
N PRO A 69 16.47 -1.25 16.38
CA PRO A 69 17.53 -1.91 15.62
C PRO A 69 18.11 -3.14 16.32
N ALA A 70 18.19 -3.17 17.66
CA ALA A 70 18.65 -4.33 18.40
C ALA A 70 17.66 -5.51 18.28
N SER A 71 16.34 -5.25 18.28
CA SER A 71 15.33 -6.27 18.03
C SER A 71 15.39 -6.80 16.59
N LEU A 72 15.61 -5.94 15.60
CA LEU A 72 15.81 -6.36 14.21
C LEU A 72 17.00 -7.33 14.09
N ALA A 73 18.14 -7.02 14.71
CA ALA A 73 19.34 -7.85 14.64
C ALA A 73 19.15 -9.16 15.41
N ARG A 74 18.74 -9.09 16.68
CA ARG A 74 18.65 -10.24 17.60
C ARG A 74 17.47 -11.15 17.29
N ASP A 75 16.27 -10.57 17.12
CA ASP A 75 15.02 -11.31 17.01
C ASP A 75 14.58 -11.52 15.56
N GLY A 76 14.98 -10.60 14.67
CA GLY A 76 14.67 -10.61 13.25
C GLY A 76 15.68 -11.42 12.44
N PHE A 77 16.84 -10.87 12.17
CA PHE A 77 17.87 -11.48 11.33
C PHE A 77 18.61 -12.64 12.03
N GLN A 78 18.78 -12.60 13.34
CA GLN A 78 19.37 -13.70 14.17
C GLN A 78 20.79 -14.11 13.73
N GLY A 79 21.56 -13.20 13.14
CA GLY A 79 22.90 -13.51 12.61
C GLY A 79 22.89 -14.33 11.32
N GLU A 80 21.74 -14.61 10.75
CA GLU A 80 21.59 -15.39 9.52
C GLU A 80 21.72 -14.52 8.27
N ARG A 81 22.07 -15.15 7.14
CA ARG A 81 22.17 -14.49 5.84
C ARG A 81 20.85 -14.54 5.10
N PHE A 82 20.58 -13.48 4.35
CA PHE A 82 19.42 -13.35 3.46
C PHE A 82 19.86 -12.79 2.11
N ASP A 83 19.17 -13.18 1.05
CA ASP A 83 19.43 -12.71 -0.30
C ASP A 83 18.68 -11.42 -0.59
N VAL A 84 17.42 -11.34 -0.12
CA VAL A 84 16.49 -10.26 -0.43
C VAL A 84 15.75 -9.76 0.81
N LEU A 85 15.58 -8.44 0.90
CA LEU A 85 14.64 -7.80 1.83
C LEU A 85 13.42 -7.30 1.04
N VAL A 86 12.22 -7.75 1.38
CA VAL A 86 10.95 -7.22 0.85
C VAL A 86 10.24 -6.44 1.94
N SER A 87 9.95 -5.15 1.70
CA SER A 87 9.23 -4.34 2.66
C SER A 87 7.87 -3.90 2.12
N CYS A 88 6.81 -4.40 2.74
CA CYS A 88 5.43 -3.93 2.64
C CYS A 88 5.02 -3.11 3.87
N LEU A 89 6.00 -2.61 4.63
CA LEU A 89 5.78 -1.82 5.84
C LEU A 89 5.33 -0.41 5.48
N ALA A 90 4.33 0.09 6.19
CA ALA A 90 3.88 1.48 6.09
C ALA A 90 3.36 1.99 7.43
N SER A 91 3.41 3.31 7.63
CA SER A 91 2.78 3.96 8.77
C SER A 91 1.26 3.73 8.74
N ARG A 92 0.64 3.60 9.93
CA ARG A 92 -0.79 3.30 10.04
C ARG A 92 -1.66 4.53 9.78
N THR A 93 -1.21 5.68 10.23
CA THR A 93 -2.00 6.91 10.21
C THR A 93 -1.50 7.93 9.19
N GLY A 94 -0.22 7.86 8.80
CA GLY A 94 0.42 8.85 7.93
C GLY A 94 0.63 10.21 8.60
N VAL A 95 0.27 10.38 9.89
CA VAL A 95 0.58 11.61 10.64
C VAL A 95 2.10 11.75 10.82
N PRO A 96 2.65 12.98 10.96
CA PRO A 96 4.09 13.21 10.88
C PRO A 96 4.94 12.29 11.77
N LYS A 97 4.57 12.14 13.05
CA LYS A 97 5.32 11.29 13.98
C LYS A 97 5.36 9.82 13.55
N ASP A 98 4.22 9.26 13.15
CA ASP A 98 4.11 7.87 12.70
C ASP A 98 4.82 7.67 11.35
N ALA A 99 4.62 8.60 10.42
CA ALA A 99 5.24 8.58 9.10
C ALA A 99 6.78 8.55 9.19
N TRP A 100 7.40 9.49 9.90
CA TRP A 100 8.85 9.52 10.03
C TRP A 100 9.42 8.34 10.83
N ALA A 101 8.68 7.86 11.84
CA ALA A 101 9.11 6.70 12.61
C ALA A 101 9.09 5.40 11.78
N ILE A 102 8.06 5.20 10.95
CA ILE A 102 7.84 3.94 10.22
C ILE A 102 8.31 4.03 8.77
N ASP A 103 7.82 5.03 7.98
CA ASP A 103 8.12 5.09 6.56
C ASP A 103 9.57 5.52 6.29
N HIS A 104 10.28 6.11 7.27
CA HIS A 104 11.69 6.46 7.16
C HIS A 104 12.56 5.70 8.16
N GLN A 105 12.47 5.99 9.47
CA GLN A 105 13.47 5.52 10.45
C GLN A 105 13.50 4.00 10.60
N ALA A 106 12.34 3.34 10.68
CA ALA A 106 12.29 1.87 10.77
C ALA A 106 12.88 1.22 9.51
N HIS A 107 12.64 1.81 8.34
CA HIS A 107 13.26 1.34 7.10
C HIS A 107 14.78 1.57 7.07
N MET A 108 15.30 2.67 7.63
CA MET A 108 16.74 2.90 7.77
C MET A 108 17.40 1.82 8.66
N HIS A 109 16.76 1.48 9.79
CA HIS A 109 17.21 0.38 10.65
C HIS A 109 17.20 -0.96 9.90
N ALA A 110 16.13 -1.23 9.15
CA ALA A 110 16.00 -2.45 8.35
C ALA A 110 17.06 -2.54 7.25
N LEU A 111 17.34 -1.42 6.56
CA LEU A 111 18.37 -1.34 5.52
C LEU A 111 19.76 -1.64 6.10
N ALA A 112 20.10 -1.05 7.24
CA ALA A 112 21.37 -1.30 7.90
C ALA A 112 21.52 -2.77 8.33
N ALA A 113 20.49 -3.35 8.96
CA ALA A 113 20.48 -4.75 9.37
C ALA A 113 20.53 -5.72 8.17
N ALA A 114 19.83 -5.40 7.09
CA ALA A 114 19.84 -6.18 5.86
C ALA A 114 21.22 -6.20 5.19
N LYS A 115 21.93 -5.07 5.13
CA LYS A 115 23.31 -5.02 4.64
C LYS A 115 24.24 -5.88 5.48
N ALA A 116 24.10 -5.83 6.80
CA ALA A 116 24.88 -6.67 7.72
C ALA A 116 24.59 -8.17 7.55
N ALA A 117 23.35 -8.53 7.17
CA ALA A 117 22.92 -9.90 6.89
C ALA A 117 23.26 -10.39 5.46
N GLY A 118 23.97 -9.58 4.66
CA GLY A 118 24.41 -9.94 3.31
C GLY A 118 23.33 -9.82 2.23
N VAL A 119 22.23 -9.11 2.52
CA VAL A 119 21.19 -8.81 1.52
C VAL A 119 21.80 -8.01 0.37
N SER A 120 21.53 -8.46 -0.85
CA SER A 120 22.00 -7.82 -2.09
C SER A 120 20.91 -7.05 -2.83
N HIS A 121 19.63 -7.35 -2.57
CA HIS A 121 18.48 -6.74 -3.26
C HIS A 121 17.38 -6.36 -2.27
N MET A 122 16.86 -5.14 -2.38
CA MET A 122 15.69 -4.70 -1.61
C MET A 122 14.51 -4.34 -2.53
N VAL A 123 13.36 -4.98 -2.29
CA VAL A 123 12.08 -4.64 -2.92
C VAL A 123 11.26 -3.81 -1.92
N LEU A 124 10.94 -2.58 -2.30
CA LEU A 124 10.20 -1.63 -1.47
C LEU A 124 8.82 -1.36 -2.04
N LEU A 125 7.78 -1.61 -1.27
CA LEU A 125 6.43 -1.12 -1.55
C LEU A 125 6.33 0.34 -1.11
N SER A 126 6.40 1.25 -2.06
CA SER A 126 6.15 2.68 -1.87
C SER A 126 4.71 3.06 -2.27
N ALA A 127 4.49 4.23 -2.85
CA ALA A 127 3.19 4.67 -3.33
C ALA A 127 3.34 5.69 -4.46
N ILE A 128 2.45 5.69 -5.46
CA ILE A 128 2.53 6.63 -6.58
C ILE A 128 2.33 8.10 -6.16
N CYS A 129 1.60 8.33 -5.08
CA CYS A 129 1.32 9.67 -4.58
C CYS A 129 2.57 10.45 -4.10
N VAL A 130 3.73 9.79 -3.96
CA VAL A 130 4.98 10.48 -3.60
C VAL A 130 5.54 11.36 -4.71
N GLN A 131 5.09 11.20 -5.96
CA GLN A 131 5.52 12.04 -7.09
C GLN A 131 5.05 13.50 -6.99
N LYS A 132 4.07 13.80 -6.10
CA LYS A 132 3.59 15.15 -5.77
C LYS A 132 3.46 15.30 -4.25
N PRO A 133 4.58 15.36 -3.51
CA PRO A 133 4.57 15.27 -2.05
C PRO A 133 4.02 16.55 -1.42
N ARG A 134 2.99 16.39 -0.58
CA ARG A 134 2.36 17.46 0.20
C ARG A 134 2.14 17.08 1.66
N ARG A 135 2.38 15.80 2.00
CA ARG A 135 2.11 15.24 3.32
C ARG A 135 3.36 14.59 3.89
N ALA A 136 3.46 14.53 5.21
CA ALA A 136 4.63 14.03 5.91
C ALA A 136 5.02 12.61 5.48
N PHE A 137 4.03 11.70 5.31
CA PHE A 137 4.30 10.33 4.90
C PHE A 137 4.91 10.21 3.49
N GLN A 138 4.55 11.13 2.59
CA GLN A 138 5.13 11.17 1.24
C GLN A 138 6.60 11.60 1.29
N HIS A 139 6.90 12.63 2.09
CA HIS A 139 8.29 13.07 2.30
C HIS A 139 9.13 12.00 3.00
N ALA A 140 8.58 11.32 4.02
CA ALA A 140 9.27 10.24 4.73
C ALA A 140 9.59 9.08 3.78
N LYS A 141 8.64 8.67 2.92
CA LYS A 141 8.88 7.65 1.89
C LYS A 141 9.96 8.07 0.89
N LEU A 142 9.89 9.29 0.36
CA LEU A 142 10.90 9.81 -0.58
C LEU A 142 12.29 9.89 0.05
N ALA A 143 12.39 10.29 1.31
CA ALA A 143 13.66 10.32 2.03
C ALA A 143 14.26 8.91 2.14
N PHE A 144 13.44 7.89 2.42
CA PHE A 144 13.91 6.52 2.44
C PHE A 144 14.22 5.97 1.04
N GLU A 145 13.41 6.27 0.02
CA GLU A 145 13.72 5.88 -1.36
C GLU A 145 15.09 6.42 -1.80
N ALA A 146 15.39 7.69 -1.48
CA ALA A 146 16.69 8.28 -1.78
C ALA A 146 17.84 7.58 -1.03
N ALA A 147 17.66 7.24 0.24
CA ALA A 147 18.63 6.49 1.03
C ALA A 147 18.85 5.07 0.48
N LEU A 148 17.80 4.39 0.03
CA LEU A 148 17.88 3.07 -0.59
C LEU A 148 18.66 3.13 -1.91
N ILE A 149 18.35 4.10 -2.78
CA ILE A 149 19.07 4.31 -4.05
C ILE A 149 20.56 4.55 -3.79
N ALA A 150 20.89 5.36 -2.79
CA ALA A 150 22.28 5.67 -2.43
C ALA A 150 22.99 4.53 -1.67
N SER A 151 22.30 3.45 -1.28
CA SER A 151 22.82 2.43 -0.38
C SER A 151 23.83 1.48 -1.00
N GLY A 152 23.89 1.39 -2.33
CA GLY A 152 24.68 0.41 -3.08
C GLY A 152 24.03 -0.97 -3.19
N LEU A 153 22.84 -1.21 -2.62
CA LEU A 153 22.06 -2.41 -2.89
C LEU A 153 21.32 -2.27 -4.23
N THR A 154 21.14 -3.41 -4.92
CA THR A 154 20.13 -3.50 -5.97
C THR A 154 18.76 -3.18 -5.36
N TYR A 155 17.93 -2.40 -6.04
CA TYR A 155 16.61 -2.03 -5.55
C TYR A 155 15.52 -2.19 -6.59
N SER A 156 14.28 -2.43 -6.12
CA SER A 156 13.05 -2.31 -6.90
C SER A 156 12.05 -1.51 -6.06
N ILE A 157 11.84 -0.24 -6.40
CA ILE A 157 10.92 0.64 -5.67
C ILE A 157 9.58 0.64 -6.40
N VAL A 158 8.62 -0.11 -5.89
CA VAL A 158 7.29 -0.25 -6.49
C VAL A 158 6.37 0.84 -5.97
N ARG A 159 5.83 1.66 -6.87
CA ARG A 159 4.89 2.76 -6.58
C ARG A 159 3.50 2.42 -7.15
N PRO A 160 2.69 1.64 -6.44
CA PRO A 160 1.35 1.29 -6.89
C PRO A 160 0.41 2.49 -6.89
N THR A 161 -0.61 2.40 -7.71
CA THR A 161 -1.75 3.32 -7.78
C THR A 161 -2.71 3.08 -6.58
N ALA A 162 -4.03 3.06 -6.80
CA ALA A 162 -5.00 2.81 -5.75
C ALA A 162 -5.27 1.31 -5.55
N PHE A 163 -5.53 0.90 -4.33
CA PHE A 163 -5.91 -0.47 -3.98
C PHE A 163 -7.42 -0.67 -4.01
N PHE A 164 -7.90 -1.84 -4.38
CA PHE A 164 -9.33 -2.16 -4.42
C PHE A 164 -10.03 -1.88 -3.09
N LYS A 165 -9.40 -2.25 -1.96
CA LYS A 165 -9.95 -2.00 -0.63
C LYS A 165 -10.21 -0.51 -0.35
N SER A 166 -9.33 0.37 -0.83
CA SER A 166 -9.47 1.81 -0.64
C SER A 166 -10.65 2.40 -1.40
N LEU A 167 -11.04 1.76 -2.50
CA LEU A 167 -12.15 2.18 -3.35
C LEU A 167 -13.47 1.48 -3.01
N SER A 168 -13.46 0.51 -2.10
CA SER A 168 -14.63 -0.31 -1.74
C SER A 168 -15.46 0.25 -0.60
N GLY A 169 -15.05 1.38 -0.01
CA GLY A 169 -15.69 1.96 1.18
C GLY A 169 -17.18 2.28 1.00
N GLN A 170 -17.63 2.53 -0.23
CA GLN A 170 -19.01 2.90 -0.51
C GLN A 170 -19.93 1.72 -0.87
N ILE A 171 -19.41 0.50 -1.07
CA ILE A 171 -20.23 -0.67 -1.42
C ILE A 171 -21.35 -0.88 -0.38
N ALA A 172 -20.99 -0.92 0.90
CA ALA A 172 -21.97 -1.12 1.97
C ALA A 172 -23.01 0.01 2.07
N ARG A 173 -22.61 1.25 1.70
CA ARG A 173 -23.49 2.42 1.65
C ARG A 173 -24.53 2.28 0.53
N VAL A 174 -24.06 1.96 -0.68
CA VAL A 174 -24.91 1.79 -1.86
C VAL A 174 -25.84 0.58 -1.70
N LYS A 175 -25.34 -0.53 -1.15
CA LYS A 175 -26.14 -1.73 -0.81
C LYS A 175 -27.31 -1.40 0.12
N LYS A 176 -27.18 -0.40 1.01
CA LYS A 176 -28.24 0.12 1.88
C LYS A 176 -29.16 1.15 1.18
N GLY A 177 -29.12 1.26 -0.14
CA GLY A 177 -29.93 2.20 -0.92
C GLY A 177 -29.55 3.67 -0.78
N LYS A 178 -28.33 4.00 -0.26
CA LYS A 178 -27.85 5.39 -0.14
C LYS A 178 -27.10 5.82 -1.40
N PRO A 179 -27.09 7.12 -1.75
CA PRO A 179 -26.35 7.60 -2.92
C PRO A 179 -24.84 7.42 -2.76
N PHE A 180 -24.13 7.21 -3.87
CA PHE A 180 -22.66 7.20 -3.91
C PHE A 180 -22.15 8.63 -3.72
N VAL A 181 -21.18 8.82 -2.80
CA VAL A 181 -20.64 10.16 -2.50
C VAL A 181 -19.45 10.42 -3.43
N VAL A 182 -19.48 11.58 -4.10
CA VAL A 182 -18.37 12.07 -4.92
C VAL A 182 -18.01 13.49 -4.51
N PHE A 183 -16.73 13.83 -4.61
CA PHE A 183 -16.27 15.21 -4.44
C PHE A 183 -16.31 15.93 -5.79
N GLY A 184 -16.78 17.19 -5.77
CA GLY A 184 -17.02 17.94 -7.00
C GLY A 184 -18.00 17.22 -7.93
N ASP A 185 -17.62 17.05 -9.19
CA ASP A 185 -18.36 16.31 -10.22
C ASP A 185 -18.08 14.79 -10.21
N GLY A 186 -17.11 14.33 -9.39
CA GLY A 186 -16.65 12.95 -9.35
C GLY A 186 -15.71 12.56 -10.51
N MET A 187 -15.25 13.53 -11.31
CA MET A 187 -14.33 13.32 -12.43
C MET A 187 -12.97 13.99 -12.24
N MET A 188 -12.78 14.70 -11.12
CA MET A 188 -11.55 15.45 -10.83
C MET A 188 -10.31 14.57 -10.70
N THR A 189 -10.47 13.31 -10.31
CA THR A 189 -9.38 12.35 -10.08
C THR A 189 -9.65 11.05 -10.79
N ALA A 190 -8.58 10.34 -11.13
CA ALA A 190 -8.65 9.01 -11.71
C ALA A 190 -7.51 8.12 -11.17
N CYS A 191 -7.69 6.81 -11.25
CA CYS A 191 -6.67 5.82 -10.92
C CYS A 191 -6.83 4.56 -11.78
N LYS A 192 -5.77 3.76 -11.89
CA LYS A 192 -5.80 2.38 -12.40
C LYS A 192 -5.72 1.44 -11.21
N PRO A 193 -6.85 1.04 -10.58
CA PRO A 193 -6.82 0.26 -9.35
C PRO A 193 -6.16 -1.09 -9.56
N ILE A 194 -5.38 -1.56 -8.56
CA ILE A 194 -4.72 -2.86 -8.59
C ILE A 194 -5.21 -3.73 -7.43
N SER A 195 -5.40 -5.03 -7.68
CA SER A 195 -5.77 -5.98 -6.65
C SER A 195 -4.60 -6.27 -5.71
N ASP A 196 -4.91 -6.67 -4.47
CA ASP A 196 -3.89 -7.08 -3.51
C ASP A 196 -3.10 -8.29 -4.02
N ALA A 197 -3.76 -9.22 -4.74
CA ALA A 197 -3.13 -10.42 -5.30
C ALA A 197 -2.18 -10.09 -6.45
N ASP A 198 -2.62 -9.28 -7.41
CA ASP A 198 -1.78 -8.87 -8.54
C ASP A 198 -0.56 -8.06 -8.08
N LEU A 199 -0.75 -7.17 -7.10
CA LEU A 199 0.37 -6.40 -6.55
C LEU A 199 1.35 -7.29 -5.77
N GLY A 200 0.84 -8.27 -5.00
CA GLY A 200 1.69 -9.25 -4.31
C GLY A 200 2.51 -10.09 -5.28
N ALA A 201 1.91 -10.52 -6.39
CA ALA A 201 2.61 -11.22 -7.47
C ALA A 201 3.67 -10.33 -8.13
N TYR A 202 3.32 -9.06 -8.42
CA TYR A 202 4.26 -8.09 -8.99
C TYR A 202 5.50 -7.86 -8.11
N LEU A 203 5.30 -7.75 -6.78
CA LEU A 203 6.41 -7.60 -5.83
C LEU A 203 7.30 -8.85 -5.79
N ALA A 204 6.71 -10.06 -5.87
CA ALA A 204 7.49 -11.29 -5.92
C ALA A 204 8.27 -11.41 -7.24
N GLU A 205 7.71 -11.01 -8.37
CA GLU A 205 8.37 -10.98 -9.67
C GLU A 205 9.59 -10.05 -9.72
N CYS A 206 9.63 -9.00 -8.88
CA CYS A 206 10.81 -8.15 -8.78
C CYS A 206 12.08 -8.90 -8.35
N LEU A 207 11.97 -10.06 -7.73
CA LEU A 207 13.11 -10.89 -7.36
C LEU A 207 13.74 -11.58 -8.59
N GLU A 208 12.93 -11.88 -9.58
CA GLU A 208 13.27 -12.73 -10.73
C GLU A 208 13.58 -11.89 -11.96
N ASP A 209 12.79 -10.84 -12.20
CA ASP A 209 12.90 -10.00 -13.41
C ASP A 209 14.03 -8.97 -13.29
N ALA A 210 15.11 -9.20 -14.02
CA ALA A 210 16.24 -8.27 -14.07
C ALA A 210 15.85 -6.87 -14.60
N CYS A 211 14.79 -6.78 -15.43
CA CYS A 211 14.32 -5.51 -15.95
C CYS A 211 13.68 -4.61 -14.89
N ARG A 212 13.39 -5.14 -13.70
CA ARG A 212 12.84 -4.39 -12.57
C ARG A 212 13.87 -3.95 -11.55
N ARG A 213 15.14 -4.27 -11.76
CA ARG A 213 16.25 -3.90 -10.86
C ARG A 213 16.70 -2.47 -11.11
N ASP A 214 17.13 -1.82 -10.03
CA ASP A 214 17.62 -0.44 -9.99
C ASP A 214 16.64 0.56 -10.63
N LYS A 215 15.35 0.34 -10.37
CA LYS A 215 14.25 1.13 -10.93
C LYS A 215 13.20 1.53 -9.90
N VAL A 216 12.62 2.70 -10.16
CA VAL A 216 11.34 3.12 -9.59
C VAL A 216 10.23 2.69 -10.56
N LEU A 217 9.29 1.89 -10.07
CA LEU A 217 8.33 1.13 -10.85
C LEU A 217 6.89 1.59 -10.50
N PRO A 218 6.34 2.59 -11.22
CA PRO A 218 4.91 2.87 -11.12
C PRO A 218 4.13 1.67 -11.65
N VAL A 219 3.04 1.29 -11.00
CA VAL A 219 2.20 0.17 -11.42
C VAL A 219 0.74 0.38 -11.04
N GLY A 220 -0.16 0.18 -12.00
CA GLY A 220 -1.60 0.08 -11.80
C GLY A 220 -2.12 -1.31 -12.17
N GLY A 221 -3.41 -1.54 -11.93
CA GLY A 221 -4.11 -2.73 -12.36
C GLY A 221 -4.50 -2.69 -13.85
N PRO A 222 -5.14 -3.76 -14.32
CA PRO A 222 -5.60 -3.85 -15.71
C PRO A 222 -6.76 -2.91 -16.01
N GLY A 223 -6.97 -2.63 -17.28
CA GLY A 223 -8.08 -1.84 -17.79
C GLY A 223 -7.80 -0.34 -17.85
N GLN A 224 -8.86 0.41 -18.07
CA GLN A 224 -8.82 1.88 -18.16
C GLN A 224 -8.71 2.53 -16.78
N ALA A 225 -8.22 3.78 -16.77
CA ALA A 225 -8.30 4.58 -15.55
C ALA A 225 -9.76 4.89 -15.19
N VAL A 226 -10.07 4.81 -13.90
CA VAL A 226 -11.45 4.91 -13.37
C VAL A 226 -11.58 6.13 -12.45
N THR A 227 -12.59 6.96 -12.71
CA THR A 227 -12.96 8.08 -11.84
C THR A 227 -13.94 7.65 -10.74
N PRO A 228 -14.10 8.42 -9.63
CA PRO A 228 -15.11 8.14 -8.61
C PRO A 228 -16.53 8.06 -9.16
N LYS A 229 -16.88 8.88 -10.16
CA LYS A 229 -18.18 8.83 -10.83
C LYS A 229 -18.39 7.50 -11.54
N GLN A 230 -17.42 7.05 -12.34
CA GLN A 230 -17.47 5.76 -13.03
C GLN A 230 -17.55 4.57 -12.05
N GLN A 231 -16.88 4.64 -10.89
CA GLN A 231 -17.02 3.61 -9.85
C GLN A 231 -18.49 3.48 -9.39
N GLY A 232 -19.18 4.59 -9.16
CA GLY A 232 -20.61 4.57 -8.83
C GLY A 232 -21.44 4.05 -9.99
N GLU A 233 -21.21 4.54 -11.21
CA GLU A 233 -21.95 4.13 -12.43
C GLU A 233 -21.87 2.61 -12.67
N HIS A 234 -20.76 1.98 -12.32
CA HIS A 234 -20.60 0.52 -12.40
C HIS A 234 -21.19 -0.22 -11.20
N LEU A 235 -21.12 0.36 -9.99
CA LEU A 235 -21.58 -0.32 -8.76
C LEU A 235 -23.12 -0.45 -8.72
N PHE A 236 -23.87 0.58 -9.10
CA PHE A 236 -25.32 0.56 -9.04
C PHE A 236 -25.98 -0.51 -9.91
N PRO A 237 -25.60 -0.71 -11.18
CA PRO A 237 -26.14 -1.78 -12.01
C PRO A 237 -25.88 -3.20 -11.44
N LEU A 238 -24.72 -3.42 -10.78
CA LEU A 238 -24.44 -4.71 -10.10
C LEU A 238 -25.44 -5.01 -8.96
N LEU A 239 -26.13 -3.98 -8.47
CA LEU A 239 -27.19 -4.08 -7.45
C LEU A 239 -28.62 -3.99 -8.03
N GLY A 240 -28.76 -3.93 -9.36
CA GLY A 240 -30.05 -3.69 -10.02
C GLY A 240 -30.66 -2.32 -9.72
N GLN A 241 -29.83 -1.33 -9.40
CA GLN A 241 -30.27 0.03 -9.03
C GLN A 241 -29.83 1.07 -10.07
N THR A 242 -30.59 2.17 -10.19
CA THR A 242 -30.17 3.32 -10.98
C THR A 242 -29.13 4.15 -10.24
N PRO A 243 -28.09 4.67 -10.93
CA PRO A 243 -27.05 5.50 -10.32
C PRO A 243 -27.61 6.75 -9.63
N ARG A 244 -27.26 6.95 -8.37
CA ARG A 244 -27.58 8.12 -7.56
C ARG A 244 -26.34 8.65 -6.88
N PHE A 245 -26.04 9.92 -7.08
CA PHE A 245 -24.83 10.56 -6.54
C PHE A 245 -25.18 11.66 -5.54
N LYS A 246 -24.35 11.76 -4.50
CA LYS A 246 -24.32 12.91 -3.59
C LYS A 246 -23.02 13.67 -3.84
N HIS A 247 -23.15 14.82 -4.45
CA HIS A 247 -22.02 15.71 -4.71
C HIS A 247 -21.65 16.49 -3.46
N VAL A 248 -20.37 16.46 -3.08
CA VAL A 248 -19.83 17.19 -1.93
C VAL A 248 -18.80 18.19 -2.44
N PRO A 249 -18.97 19.49 -2.17
CA PRO A 249 -17.97 20.49 -2.55
C PRO A 249 -16.62 20.22 -1.88
N VAL A 250 -15.52 20.38 -2.62
CA VAL A 250 -14.16 20.26 -2.06
C VAL A 250 -13.92 21.29 -0.95
N ALA A 251 -14.54 22.48 -1.08
CA ALA A 251 -14.47 23.53 -0.06
C ALA A 251 -14.95 23.07 1.33
N LEU A 252 -15.86 22.08 1.41
CA LEU A 252 -16.26 21.49 2.68
C LEU A 252 -15.08 20.74 3.35
N LEU A 253 -14.26 20.03 2.57
CA LEU A 253 -13.04 19.40 3.10
C LEU A 253 -12.04 20.45 3.57
N ASP A 254 -11.91 21.57 2.84
CA ASP A 254 -11.05 22.68 3.24
C ASP A 254 -11.51 23.29 4.57
N ALA A 255 -12.81 23.51 4.74
CA ALA A 255 -13.38 24.00 5.99
C ALA A 255 -13.15 23.04 7.15
N ILE A 256 -13.35 21.72 6.95
CA ILE A 256 -13.09 20.68 7.96
C ILE A 256 -11.61 20.69 8.35
N VAL A 257 -10.70 20.73 7.39
CA VAL A 257 -9.25 20.79 7.63
C VAL A 257 -8.90 22.03 8.45
N TRP A 258 -9.45 23.20 8.08
CA TRP A 258 -9.18 24.45 8.78
C TRP A 258 -9.67 24.42 10.23
N ILE A 259 -10.92 23.99 10.46
CA ILE A 259 -11.50 23.88 11.80
C ILE A 259 -10.68 22.93 12.67
N LEU A 260 -10.40 21.72 12.18
CA LEU A 260 -9.62 20.73 12.92
C LEU A 260 -8.19 21.21 13.20
N ALA A 261 -7.58 21.94 12.26
CA ALA A 261 -6.24 22.50 12.46
C ALA A 261 -6.22 23.65 13.48
N ALA A 262 -7.24 24.51 13.47
CA ALA A 262 -7.38 25.58 14.44
C ALA A 262 -7.58 25.03 15.86
N LEU A 263 -8.51 24.10 16.03
CA LEU A 263 -8.78 23.44 17.31
C LEU A 263 -7.60 22.56 17.77
N GLY A 264 -6.88 21.94 16.84
CA GLY A 264 -5.72 21.10 17.10
C GLY A 264 -4.51 21.84 17.70
N ARG A 265 -4.50 23.20 17.66
CA ARG A 265 -3.49 24.02 18.37
C ARG A 265 -3.66 23.97 19.89
N VAL A 266 -4.89 23.76 20.37
CA VAL A 266 -5.23 23.72 21.78
C VAL A 266 -5.48 22.27 22.25
N ILE A 267 -6.05 21.43 21.35
CA ILE A 267 -6.46 20.06 21.66
C ILE A 267 -5.61 19.09 20.79
N PRO A 268 -4.49 18.54 21.31
CA PRO A 268 -3.55 17.74 20.53
C PRO A 268 -4.16 16.58 19.71
N PRO A 269 -5.16 15.81 20.19
CA PRO A 269 -5.80 14.76 19.39
C PRO A 269 -6.45 15.26 18.10
N LEU A 270 -6.91 16.53 18.05
CA LEU A 270 -7.50 17.12 16.84
C LEU A 270 -6.46 17.46 15.78
N ALA A 271 -5.20 17.68 16.17
CA ALA A 271 -4.11 17.87 15.21
C ALA A 271 -3.90 16.62 14.35
N ALA A 272 -3.95 15.43 14.94
CA ALA A 272 -3.88 14.17 14.19
C ALA A 272 -5.09 14.01 13.25
N LYS A 273 -6.30 14.35 13.71
CA LYS A 273 -7.51 14.33 12.87
C LYS A 273 -7.43 15.34 11.72
N ALA A 274 -6.83 16.51 11.95
CA ALA A 274 -6.59 17.50 10.91
C ALA A 274 -5.65 16.94 9.82
N GLU A 275 -4.60 16.22 10.21
CA GLU A 275 -3.69 15.61 9.22
C GLU A 275 -4.39 14.48 8.43
N LEU A 276 -5.18 13.63 9.07
CA LEU A 276 -6.00 12.64 8.37
C LEU A 276 -6.98 13.30 7.38
N ALA A 277 -7.62 14.40 7.77
CA ALA A 277 -8.50 15.16 6.88
C ALA A 277 -7.72 15.75 5.68
N ARG A 278 -6.48 16.23 5.89
CA ARG A 278 -5.59 16.69 4.81
C ARG A 278 -5.19 15.56 3.86
N ILE A 279 -4.93 14.37 4.39
CA ILE A 279 -4.65 13.18 3.57
C ILE A 279 -5.88 12.82 2.74
N GLY A 280 -7.07 12.78 3.34
CA GLY A 280 -8.33 12.56 2.63
C GLY A 280 -8.58 13.59 1.53
N ARG A 281 -8.37 14.88 1.82
CA ARG A 281 -8.44 15.95 0.82
C ARG A 281 -7.45 15.75 -0.33
N TYR A 282 -6.22 15.33 -0.02
CA TYR A 282 -5.22 15.04 -1.05
C TYR A 282 -5.74 13.98 -2.03
N TYR A 283 -6.23 12.85 -1.55
CA TYR A 283 -6.78 11.79 -2.41
C TYR A 283 -8.08 12.16 -3.12
N ALA A 284 -8.84 13.13 -2.59
CA ALA A 284 -10.04 13.66 -3.25
C ALA A 284 -9.71 14.61 -4.42
N THR A 285 -8.49 15.12 -4.51
CA THR A 285 -8.09 16.16 -5.48
C THR A 285 -6.91 15.81 -6.37
N GLU A 286 -6.17 14.73 -6.05
CA GLU A 286 -5.00 14.30 -6.83
C GLU A 286 -5.22 12.89 -7.38
N SER A 287 -4.96 12.70 -8.67
CA SER A 287 -5.08 11.39 -9.31
C SER A 287 -3.96 10.45 -8.89
N MET A 288 -4.27 9.15 -8.85
CA MET A 288 -3.28 8.10 -8.61
C MET A 288 -2.88 7.47 -9.96
N LEU A 289 -2.20 8.26 -10.77
CA LEU A 289 -1.66 7.92 -12.09
C LEU A 289 -0.25 8.50 -12.19
N VAL A 290 0.51 8.11 -13.20
CA VAL A 290 1.82 8.71 -13.48
C VAL A 290 1.64 10.21 -13.75
N LEU A 291 2.42 11.03 -13.07
CA LEU A 291 2.48 12.46 -13.28
C LEU A 291 3.59 12.78 -14.29
N ASP A 292 3.24 13.40 -15.39
CA ASP A 292 4.23 13.92 -16.32
C ASP A 292 4.92 15.16 -15.71
N PRO A 293 6.23 15.10 -15.44
CA PRO A 293 6.95 16.21 -14.80
C PRO A 293 7.04 17.46 -15.69
N ALA A 294 6.96 17.29 -17.01
CA ALA A 294 7.07 18.41 -17.95
C ALA A 294 5.78 19.24 -18.02
N THR A 295 4.63 18.57 -17.95
CA THR A 295 3.32 19.23 -18.07
C THR A 295 2.60 19.41 -16.75
N GLY A 296 3.00 18.67 -15.70
CA GLY A 296 2.30 18.61 -14.41
C GLY A 296 0.94 17.93 -14.49
N ARG A 297 0.65 17.19 -15.57
CA ARG A 297 -0.61 16.47 -15.78
C ARG A 297 -0.47 14.99 -15.49
N TYR A 298 -1.54 14.38 -15.01
CA TYR A 298 -1.62 12.95 -14.80
C TYR A 298 -1.92 12.24 -16.13
N ASP A 299 -1.17 11.18 -16.44
CA ASP A 299 -1.30 10.41 -17.67
C ASP A 299 -1.67 8.95 -17.40
N ALA A 300 -2.89 8.59 -17.80
CA ALA A 300 -3.39 7.22 -17.67
C ALA A 300 -2.68 6.26 -18.64
N ASN A 301 -2.27 6.73 -19.82
CA ASN A 301 -1.61 5.89 -20.82
C ASN A 301 -0.15 5.61 -20.44
N ALA A 302 0.54 6.60 -19.85
CA ALA A 302 1.87 6.41 -19.29
C ALA A 302 1.89 5.60 -17.98
N THR A 303 0.71 5.32 -17.38
CA THR A 303 0.62 4.51 -16.16
C THR A 303 0.61 3.03 -16.53
N PRO A 304 1.69 2.26 -16.21
CA PRO A 304 1.79 0.85 -16.56
C PRO A 304 0.71 0.03 -15.86
N SER A 305 0.24 -1.02 -16.52
CA SER A 305 -0.76 -1.96 -15.99
C SER A 305 -0.11 -3.32 -15.73
N SER A 306 -0.56 -3.99 -14.66
CA SER A 306 -0.17 -5.37 -14.32
C SER A 306 -1.35 -6.10 -13.69
N GLY A 307 -1.33 -7.45 -13.81
CA GLY A 307 -2.37 -8.30 -13.25
C GLY A 307 -3.55 -8.52 -14.19
N THR A 308 -4.56 -9.19 -13.67
CA THR A 308 -5.71 -9.67 -14.47
C THR A 308 -7.06 -9.29 -13.89
N GLU A 309 -7.12 -9.00 -12.58
CA GLU A 309 -8.38 -8.70 -11.89
C GLU A 309 -8.71 -7.21 -11.98
N THR A 310 -9.93 -6.88 -12.47
CA THR A 310 -10.42 -5.49 -12.48
C THR A 310 -11.15 -5.15 -11.16
N LEU A 311 -11.24 -3.84 -10.85
CA LEU A 311 -12.02 -3.35 -9.70
C LEU A 311 -13.48 -3.80 -9.77
N PHE A 312 -14.05 -3.88 -10.96
CA PHE A 312 -15.46 -4.20 -11.14
C PHE A 312 -15.74 -5.69 -10.99
N ASP A 313 -14.81 -6.56 -11.39
CA ASP A 313 -14.86 -8.00 -11.07
C ASP A 313 -14.81 -8.22 -9.56
N PHE A 314 -13.94 -7.48 -8.86
CA PHE A 314 -13.88 -7.51 -7.42
C PHE A 314 -15.18 -7.04 -6.76
N TYR A 315 -15.80 -5.95 -7.24
CA TYR A 315 -17.11 -5.48 -6.76
C TYR A 315 -18.17 -6.57 -6.93
N ALA A 316 -18.22 -7.21 -8.09
CA ALA A 316 -19.17 -8.28 -8.35
C ALA A 316 -19.00 -9.45 -7.36
N ARG A 317 -17.75 -9.88 -7.07
CA ARG A 317 -17.46 -10.94 -6.09
C ARG A 317 -17.83 -10.54 -4.67
N VAL A 318 -17.55 -9.30 -4.26
CA VAL A 318 -17.93 -8.79 -2.93
C VAL A 318 -19.45 -8.79 -2.75
N LEU A 319 -20.20 -8.39 -3.78
CA LEU A 319 -21.65 -8.37 -3.73
C LEU A 319 -22.27 -9.76 -3.67
N LYS A 320 -21.65 -10.77 -4.30
CA LYS A 320 -22.04 -12.19 -4.22
C LYS A 320 -21.62 -12.86 -2.91
N GLY A 321 -20.79 -12.19 -2.07
CA GLY A 321 -20.25 -12.78 -0.83
C GLY A 321 -19.06 -13.71 -1.04
N GLU A 322 -18.51 -13.77 -2.25
CA GLU A 322 -17.34 -14.58 -2.62
C GLU A 322 -16.02 -13.92 -2.17
N SER A 323 -16.07 -12.64 -1.82
CA SER A 323 -14.92 -11.88 -1.32
C SER A 323 -15.38 -10.92 -0.23
N SER A 324 -14.46 -10.61 0.70
CA SER A 324 -14.72 -9.63 1.76
C SER A 324 -13.85 -8.39 1.58
N VAL A 325 -14.41 -7.23 1.94
CA VAL A 325 -13.64 -5.99 2.03
C VAL A 325 -12.92 -5.96 3.38
N GLU A 326 -11.72 -6.52 3.42
CA GLU A 326 -10.86 -6.38 4.60
C GLU A 326 -10.34 -4.95 4.69
N ARG A 327 -10.93 -4.13 5.53
CA ARG A 327 -10.50 -2.73 5.69
C ARG A 327 -9.11 -2.56 6.28
N GLY A 328 -8.56 -3.60 6.94
CA GLY A 328 -7.24 -3.55 7.56
C GLY A 328 -7.08 -2.39 8.54
N ASP A 329 -5.87 -2.23 9.05
CA ASP A 329 -5.52 -1.17 10.02
C ASP A 329 -5.40 0.25 9.39
N HIS A 330 -5.50 0.38 8.07
CA HIS A 330 -5.34 1.62 7.30
C HIS A 330 -6.66 2.20 6.78
N ALA A 331 -7.78 1.91 7.41
CA ALA A 331 -9.07 2.47 7.00
C ALA A 331 -9.11 3.97 7.34
N VAL A 332 -8.77 4.79 6.36
CA VAL A 332 -8.84 6.26 6.45
C VAL A 332 -10.22 6.78 6.05
N TYR A 333 -11.14 5.92 5.58
CA TYR A 333 -12.48 6.27 5.11
C TYR A 333 -13.58 5.39 5.72
#